data_f9b43f2f655e4952115726fa43ede6d0
#
_entry.id   f9b43f2f655e4952115726fa43ede6d0
#
_cell.length_a   1.000
_cell.length_b   1.000
_cell.length_c   1.000
_cell.angle_alpha   90.00
_cell.angle_beta   90.00
_cell.angle_gamma   90.00
#
_symmetry.space_group_name_H-M   'P 1'
#
loop_
_entity.id
_entity.type
_entity.pdbx_description
1 polymer ?
#
loop_
_entity_poly.entity_id
_entity_poly.type
_entity_poly.pdbx_seq_one_letter_code
_entity_poly.pdbx_strand_id
1 'polypeptide(L)'
;TRIESSAASDVYKRQLSACEGSLLVVDASQGVEAQTLANLYQAIDNDHIIIPVLNKIDLPASDPERVKAQIKDILGIDTSNVLEISAKSGTGIEDVLESIVNLLPPPKGNEKEPLKAMLVDSWYDAYLGVVILVRVIDGILNKGMDVRFHQTNTKHLIERVGCFTPKMVAKDCIKAGELGFITAAIKEVAQTQVGDTIVSLNDKKTQPLPGFKPSQPVVFCGLFPTNAADFKVLKEALG
;
A
#
# COMPACT_ATOMS: atom_id res chain seq x y z
N THR A 1 -2.68 -27.00 3.18
CA THR A 1 -3.92 -26.22 3.41
C THR A 1 -3.49 -24.76 3.46
N ARG A 2 -3.72 -24.05 2.36
CA ARG A 2 -3.34 -22.65 2.18
C ARG A 2 -4.31 -21.78 2.95
N ILE A 3 -3.91 -21.30 4.10
CA ILE A 3 -4.52 -20.14 4.72
C ILE A 3 -3.71 -18.94 4.21
N GLU A 4 -3.96 -18.50 2.99
CA GLU A 4 -3.62 -17.15 2.62
C GLU A 4 -4.60 -16.28 3.39
N SER A 5 -4.08 -15.66 4.41
CA SER A 5 -4.82 -14.72 5.23
C SER A 5 -5.39 -13.65 4.29
N SER A 6 -6.71 -13.48 4.29
CA SER A 6 -7.39 -12.38 3.61
C SER A 6 -6.77 -11.02 3.99
N ALA A 7 -6.26 -10.91 5.21
CA ALA A 7 -5.53 -9.75 5.70
C ALA A 7 -4.26 -9.43 4.88
N ALA A 8 -3.45 -10.42 4.49
CA ALA A 8 -2.26 -10.18 3.67
C ALA A 8 -2.64 -9.67 2.27
N SER A 9 -3.66 -10.27 1.65
CA SER A 9 -4.19 -9.82 0.36
C SER A 9 -4.73 -8.39 0.42
N ASP A 10 -5.37 -8.00 1.52
CA ASP A 10 -5.93 -6.66 1.69
C ASP A 10 -4.81 -5.61 1.90
N VAL A 11 -3.73 -5.96 2.58
CA VAL A 11 -2.55 -5.08 2.72
C VAL A 11 -1.93 -4.79 1.35
N TYR A 12 -1.72 -5.81 0.50
CA TYR A 12 -1.19 -5.61 -0.86
C TYR A 12 -2.09 -4.73 -1.72
N LYS A 13 -3.41 -4.92 -1.68
CA LYS A 13 -4.37 -4.08 -2.41
C LYS A 13 -4.27 -2.60 -2.00
N ARG A 14 -4.12 -2.33 -0.71
CA ARG A 14 -3.96 -0.96 -0.19
C ARG A 14 -2.65 -0.33 -0.67
N GLN A 15 -1.55 -1.10 -0.61
CA GLN A 15 -0.24 -0.64 -1.08
C GLN A 15 -0.26 -0.33 -2.58
N LEU A 16 -0.82 -1.23 -3.40
CA LEU A 16 -0.94 -1.02 -4.83
C LEU A 16 -1.76 0.23 -5.17
N SER A 17 -2.88 0.47 -4.50
CA SER A 17 -3.70 1.67 -4.75
C SER A 17 -3.00 3.01 -4.40
N ALA A 18 -1.86 2.95 -3.73
CA ALA A 18 -1.05 4.11 -3.38
C ALA A 18 0.11 4.37 -4.36
N CYS A 19 0.25 3.58 -5.43
CA CYS A 19 1.34 3.64 -6.38
C CYS A 19 0.84 3.71 -7.82
N GLU A 20 1.67 4.18 -8.74
CA GLU A 20 1.38 4.23 -10.18
C GLU A 20 1.98 3.06 -10.96
N GLY A 21 2.84 2.28 -10.34
CA GLY A 21 3.49 1.14 -10.97
C GLY A 21 4.09 0.17 -9.98
N SER A 22 4.55 -0.98 -10.49
CA SER A 22 5.07 -2.07 -9.70
C SER A 22 6.32 -2.69 -10.34
N LEU A 23 7.28 -3.05 -9.50
CA LEU A 23 8.36 -3.93 -9.90
C LEU A 23 7.93 -5.38 -9.70
N LEU A 24 7.91 -6.17 -10.78
CA LEU A 24 7.69 -7.60 -10.72
C LEU A 24 9.02 -8.31 -10.50
N VAL A 25 9.37 -8.53 -9.24
CA VAL A 25 10.65 -9.19 -8.89
C VAL A 25 10.47 -10.70 -8.88
N VAL A 26 11.19 -11.39 -9.78
CA VAL A 26 11.17 -12.85 -9.92
C VAL A 26 12.54 -13.41 -9.59
N ASP A 27 12.60 -14.51 -8.87
CA ASP A 27 13.84 -15.24 -8.56
C ASP A 27 14.32 -15.97 -9.82
N ALA A 28 15.51 -15.63 -10.29
CA ALA A 28 16.09 -16.23 -11.51
C ALA A 28 16.43 -17.73 -11.37
N SER A 29 16.46 -18.26 -10.15
CA SER A 29 16.68 -19.69 -9.89
C SER A 29 15.37 -20.47 -9.79
N GLN A 30 14.35 -19.89 -9.16
CA GLN A 30 13.06 -20.56 -8.92
C GLN A 30 12.06 -20.34 -10.08
N GLY A 31 12.03 -19.13 -10.66
CA GLY A 31 11.12 -18.76 -11.72
C GLY A 31 9.78 -18.23 -11.22
N VAL A 32 8.75 -18.28 -12.08
CA VAL A 32 7.43 -17.77 -11.77
C VAL A 32 6.67 -18.71 -10.85
N GLU A 33 6.29 -18.23 -9.69
CA GLU A 33 5.50 -18.94 -8.68
C GLU A 33 4.03 -18.49 -8.66
N ALA A 34 3.16 -19.26 -8.01
CA ALA A 34 1.74 -18.94 -7.92
C ALA A 34 1.48 -17.59 -7.23
N GLN A 35 2.32 -17.21 -6.27
CA GLN A 35 2.27 -15.91 -5.60
C GLN A 35 2.59 -14.76 -6.57
N THR A 36 3.57 -14.96 -7.45
CA THR A 36 3.94 -14.00 -8.50
C THR A 36 2.75 -13.68 -9.39
N LEU A 37 2.02 -14.72 -9.82
CA LEU A 37 0.78 -14.58 -10.61
C LEU A 37 -0.30 -13.79 -9.87
N ALA A 38 -0.58 -14.17 -8.63
CA ALA A 38 -1.63 -13.53 -7.83
C ALA A 38 -1.34 -12.04 -7.62
N ASN A 39 -0.09 -11.68 -7.33
CA ASN A 39 0.32 -10.29 -7.13
C ASN A 39 0.31 -9.49 -8.44
N LEU A 40 0.72 -10.12 -9.55
CA LEU A 40 0.70 -9.48 -10.86
C LEU A 40 -0.73 -9.10 -11.28
N TYR A 41 -1.70 -10.02 -11.15
CA TYR A 41 -3.09 -9.71 -11.49
C TYR A 41 -3.65 -8.57 -10.66
N GLN A 42 -3.29 -8.49 -9.36
CA GLN A 42 -3.69 -7.35 -8.53
C GLN A 42 -3.07 -6.03 -9.00
N ALA A 43 -1.83 -6.04 -9.48
CA ALA A 43 -1.20 -4.84 -10.02
C ALA A 43 -1.84 -4.41 -11.35
N ILE A 44 -2.19 -5.36 -12.23
CA ILE A 44 -2.90 -5.11 -13.49
C ILE A 44 -4.30 -4.56 -13.21
N ASP A 45 -5.04 -5.10 -12.25
CA ASP A 45 -6.36 -4.62 -11.86
C ASP A 45 -6.35 -3.17 -11.32
N ASN A 46 -5.18 -2.68 -10.89
CA ASN A 46 -4.96 -1.29 -10.48
C ASN A 46 -4.31 -0.42 -11.57
N ASP A 47 -4.30 -0.88 -12.84
CA ASP A 47 -3.71 -0.17 -13.98
C ASP A 47 -2.23 0.18 -13.82
N HIS A 48 -1.46 -0.63 -13.08
CA HIS A 48 -0.05 -0.38 -12.88
C HIS A 48 0.79 -0.65 -14.12
N ILE A 49 1.78 0.20 -14.36
CA ILE A 49 2.89 -0.14 -15.24
C ILE A 49 3.79 -1.15 -14.53
N ILE A 50 4.05 -2.28 -15.18
CA ILE A 50 4.83 -3.38 -14.61
C ILE A 50 6.23 -3.36 -15.21
N ILE A 51 7.25 -3.30 -14.35
CA ILE A 51 8.66 -3.45 -14.73
C ILE A 51 9.14 -4.81 -14.24
N PRO A 52 9.41 -5.78 -15.15
CA PRO A 52 9.90 -7.08 -14.76
C PRO A 52 11.39 -7.04 -14.40
N VAL A 53 11.74 -7.66 -13.28
CA VAL A 53 13.10 -7.70 -12.73
C VAL A 53 13.44 -9.13 -12.31
N LEU A 54 14.52 -9.69 -12.84
CA LEU A 54 15.08 -10.98 -12.43
C LEU A 54 16.15 -10.76 -11.37
N ASN A 55 15.89 -11.24 -10.17
CA ASN A 55 16.83 -11.14 -9.06
C ASN A 55 17.56 -12.46 -8.81
N LYS A 56 18.67 -12.37 -8.10
CA LYS A 56 19.55 -13.47 -7.72
C LYS A 56 20.31 -14.12 -8.90
N ILE A 57 20.68 -13.31 -9.89
CA ILE A 57 21.49 -13.79 -11.02
C ILE A 57 22.89 -14.27 -10.62
N ASP A 58 23.33 -13.93 -9.39
CA ASP A 58 24.60 -14.38 -8.81
C ASP A 58 24.59 -15.85 -8.35
N LEU A 59 23.44 -16.49 -8.30
CA LEU A 59 23.36 -17.89 -7.87
C LEU A 59 23.76 -18.85 -8.99
N PRO A 60 24.50 -19.93 -8.68
CA PRO A 60 24.89 -20.95 -9.69
C PRO A 60 23.69 -21.64 -10.36
N ALA A 61 22.55 -21.69 -9.69
CA ALA A 61 21.30 -22.28 -10.21
C ALA A 61 20.44 -21.26 -10.97
N SER A 62 20.94 -20.03 -11.18
CA SER A 62 20.23 -18.99 -11.93
C SER A 62 20.15 -19.35 -13.41
N ASP A 63 18.94 -19.23 -13.98
CA ASP A 63 18.70 -19.43 -15.41
C ASP A 63 17.75 -18.31 -15.92
N PRO A 64 18.31 -17.12 -16.21
CA PRO A 64 17.54 -15.95 -16.64
C PRO A 64 16.74 -16.21 -17.92
N GLU A 65 17.29 -16.92 -18.89
CA GLU A 65 16.61 -17.17 -20.17
C GLU A 65 15.37 -18.04 -20.00
N ARG A 66 15.46 -19.08 -19.19
CA ARG A 66 14.31 -19.93 -18.84
C ARG A 66 13.21 -19.10 -18.15
N VAL A 67 13.60 -18.23 -17.21
CA VAL A 67 12.63 -17.45 -16.45
C VAL A 67 12.02 -16.34 -17.30
N LYS A 68 12.76 -15.71 -18.21
CA LYS A 68 12.21 -14.78 -19.22
C LYS A 68 11.15 -15.45 -20.09
N ALA A 69 11.43 -16.68 -20.56
CA ALA A 69 10.44 -17.46 -21.32
C ALA A 69 9.17 -17.71 -20.48
N GLN A 70 9.30 -18.08 -19.20
CA GLN A 70 8.16 -18.25 -18.29
C GLN A 70 7.36 -16.96 -18.10
N ILE A 71 8.02 -15.80 -17.92
CA ILE A 71 7.38 -14.51 -17.78
C ILE A 71 6.56 -14.20 -19.04
N LYS A 72 7.14 -14.42 -20.20
CA LYS A 72 6.46 -14.17 -21.49
C LYS A 72 5.28 -15.11 -21.69
N ASP A 73 5.47 -16.41 -21.49
CA ASP A 73 4.46 -17.44 -21.82
C ASP A 73 3.32 -17.50 -20.79
N ILE A 74 3.63 -17.31 -19.49
CA ILE A 74 2.65 -17.43 -18.41
C ILE A 74 1.99 -16.09 -18.10
N LEU A 75 2.76 -15.01 -18.11
CA LEU A 75 2.29 -13.68 -17.70
C LEU A 75 1.89 -12.78 -18.88
N GLY A 76 2.32 -13.14 -20.09
CA GLY A 76 2.07 -12.32 -21.29
C GLY A 76 2.81 -10.98 -21.31
N ILE A 77 3.84 -10.82 -20.46
CA ILE A 77 4.62 -9.59 -20.35
C ILE A 77 5.77 -9.64 -21.37
N ASP A 78 6.00 -8.52 -22.05
CA ASP A 78 7.18 -8.39 -22.93
C ASP A 78 8.47 -8.46 -22.09
N THR A 79 9.36 -9.35 -22.51
CA THR A 79 10.61 -9.64 -21.82
C THR A 79 11.85 -9.02 -22.48
N SER A 80 11.66 -8.19 -23.52
CA SER A 80 12.76 -7.52 -24.22
C SER A 80 13.59 -6.59 -23.31
N ASN A 81 12.95 -6.02 -22.30
CA ASN A 81 13.55 -5.06 -21.36
C ASN A 81 13.54 -5.56 -19.91
N VAL A 82 13.61 -6.89 -19.70
CA VAL A 82 13.72 -7.45 -18.34
C VAL A 82 15.08 -7.09 -17.74
N LEU A 83 15.04 -6.52 -16.54
CA LEU A 83 16.26 -6.16 -15.83
C LEU A 83 16.79 -7.36 -15.05
N GLU A 84 18.06 -7.62 -15.20
CA GLU A 84 18.76 -8.71 -14.50
C GLU A 84 19.62 -8.16 -13.37
N ILE A 85 19.33 -8.54 -12.14
CA ILE A 85 19.98 -7.97 -10.97
C ILE A 85 20.45 -9.03 -9.96
N SER A 86 21.39 -8.63 -9.14
CA SER A 86 21.65 -9.26 -7.85
C SER A 86 21.56 -8.20 -6.75
N ALA A 87 20.47 -8.23 -5.99
CA ALA A 87 20.31 -7.34 -4.85
C ALA A 87 21.40 -7.56 -3.78
N LYS A 88 21.96 -8.78 -3.72
CA LYS A 88 23.04 -9.12 -2.78
C LYS A 88 24.37 -8.46 -3.15
N SER A 89 24.74 -8.47 -4.44
CA SER A 89 26.01 -7.88 -4.93
C SER A 89 25.87 -6.42 -5.34
N GLY A 90 24.65 -5.92 -5.50
CA GLY A 90 24.38 -4.57 -6.02
C GLY A 90 24.37 -4.49 -7.55
N THR A 91 24.59 -5.59 -8.26
CA THR A 91 24.63 -5.63 -9.73
C THR A 91 23.27 -5.25 -10.32
N GLY A 92 23.22 -4.33 -11.29
CA GLY A 92 22.01 -3.92 -12.01
C GLY A 92 21.03 -3.07 -11.20
N ILE A 93 21.35 -2.66 -9.98
CA ILE A 93 20.44 -1.86 -9.15
C ILE A 93 20.25 -0.45 -9.71
N GLU A 94 21.30 0.17 -10.25
CA GLU A 94 21.20 1.49 -10.88
C GLU A 94 20.26 1.46 -12.09
N ASP A 95 20.31 0.41 -12.90
CA ASP A 95 19.43 0.23 -14.06
C ASP A 95 17.96 0.12 -13.63
N VAL A 96 17.67 -0.52 -12.49
CA VAL A 96 16.31 -0.56 -11.91
C VAL A 96 15.86 0.84 -11.50
N LEU A 97 16.71 1.60 -10.81
CA LEU A 97 16.37 2.97 -10.38
C LEU A 97 16.13 3.90 -11.58
N GLU A 98 16.98 3.83 -12.60
CA GLU A 98 16.79 4.59 -13.85
C GLU A 98 15.50 4.17 -14.57
N SER A 99 15.20 2.88 -14.59
CA SER A 99 13.95 2.38 -15.21
C SER A 99 12.71 2.85 -14.46
N ILE A 100 12.74 2.92 -13.13
CA ILE A 100 11.65 3.52 -12.35
C ILE A 100 11.42 4.97 -12.77
N VAL A 101 12.48 5.78 -12.86
CA VAL A 101 12.38 7.20 -13.22
C VAL A 101 11.89 7.41 -14.65
N ASN A 102 12.33 6.55 -15.58
CA ASN A 102 12.05 6.72 -17.00
C ASN A 102 10.71 6.10 -17.45
N LEU A 103 10.28 5.01 -16.83
CA LEU A 103 9.14 4.22 -17.27
C LEU A 103 7.87 4.43 -16.45
N LEU A 104 8.00 4.71 -15.14
CA LEU A 104 6.81 4.94 -14.33
C LEU A 104 6.31 6.38 -14.47
N PRO A 105 5.00 6.59 -14.61
CA PRO A 105 4.45 7.92 -14.70
C PRO A 105 4.54 8.63 -13.35
N PRO A 106 4.68 9.96 -13.33
CA PRO A 106 4.56 10.72 -12.10
C PRO A 106 3.15 10.61 -11.53
N PRO A 107 2.97 10.77 -10.22
CA PRO A 107 1.64 10.81 -9.60
C PRO A 107 0.74 11.85 -10.27
N LYS A 108 -0.50 11.45 -10.57
CA LYS A 108 -1.53 12.36 -11.09
C LYS A 108 -2.11 13.15 -9.92
N GLY A 109 -2.45 14.40 -10.16
CA GLY A 109 -3.12 15.25 -9.18
C GLY A 109 -2.91 16.74 -9.44
N ASN A 110 -3.76 17.57 -8.86
CA ASN A 110 -3.70 19.01 -9.01
C ASN A 110 -3.75 19.70 -7.63
N GLU A 111 -2.67 20.39 -7.26
CA GLU A 111 -2.58 21.12 -5.98
C GLU A 111 -3.61 22.27 -5.86
N LYS A 112 -4.15 22.76 -6.97
CA LYS A 112 -5.14 23.86 -6.98
C LYS A 112 -6.58 23.40 -6.81
N GLU A 113 -6.84 22.10 -6.93
CA GLU A 113 -8.15 21.52 -6.69
C GLU A 113 -8.45 21.41 -5.18
N PRO A 114 -9.73 21.26 -4.79
CA PRO A 114 -10.10 20.96 -3.41
C PRO A 114 -9.40 19.73 -2.89
N LEU A 115 -9.08 19.71 -1.58
CA LEU A 115 -8.45 18.55 -0.95
C LEU A 115 -9.27 17.30 -1.14
N LYS A 116 -8.61 16.29 -1.68
CA LYS A 116 -9.12 14.92 -1.81
C LYS A 116 -7.98 13.96 -1.51
N ALA A 117 -8.05 13.29 -0.38
CA ALA A 117 -7.04 12.33 0.04
C ALA A 117 -7.68 10.99 0.39
N MET A 118 -6.95 9.91 0.18
CA MET A 118 -7.35 8.55 0.52
C MET A 118 -6.66 8.11 1.80
N LEU A 119 -7.41 7.55 2.73
CA LEU A 119 -6.90 6.85 3.90
C LEU A 119 -6.41 5.47 3.47
N VAL A 120 -5.10 5.29 3.41
CA VAL A 120 -4.46 4.04 2.94
C VAL A 120 -4.36 3.02 4.06
N ASP A 121 -3.95 3.47 5.25
CA ASP A 121 -3.80 2.62 6.43
C ASP A 121 -3.87 3.44 7.72
N SER A 122 -4.05 2.77 8.86
CA SER A 122 -4.03 3.42 10.17
C SER A 122 -3.56 2.44 11.25
N TRP A 123 -2.81 2.95 12.23
CA TRP A 123 -2.33 2.17 13.37
C TRP A 123 -2.25 3.04 14.62
N TYR A 124 -2.15 2.40 15.76
CA TYR A 124 -1.98 3.09 17.03
C TYR A 124 -0.49 3.20 17.39
N ASP A 125 -0.07 4.41 17.72
CA ASP A 125 1.25 4.71 18.27
C ASP A 125 1.09 5.19 19.71
N ALA A 126 1.92 4.68 20.63
CA ALA A 126 1.80 4.99 22.06
C ALA A 126 2.02 6.48 22.41
N TYR A 127 2.73 7.23 21.55
CA TYR A 127 3.05 8.64 21.76
C TYR A 127 2.22 9.60 20.91
N LEU A 128 1.80 9.15 19.73
CA LEU A 128 1.10 10.00 18.76
C LEU A 128 -0.40 9.73 18.69
N GLY A 129 -0.87 8.66 19.35
CA GLY A 129 -2.24 8.18 19.19
C GLY A 129 -2.43 7.46 17.84
N VAL A 130 -3.58 7.63 17.21
CA VAL A 130 -3.82 7.04 15.90
C VAL A 130 -3.08 7.82 14.84
N VAL A 131 -2.16 7.12 14.17
CA VAL A 131 -1.43 7.61 12.99
C VAL A 131 -2.12 7.07 11.75
N ILE A 132 -2.39 7.94 10.79
CA ILE A 132 -3.08 7.63 9.56
C ILE A 132 -2.15 7.85 8.38
N LEU A 133 -1.96 6.84 7.56
CA LEU A 133 -1.26 6.94 6.29
C LEU A 133 -2.25 7.43 5.24
N VAL A 134 -1.91 8.53 4.59
CA VAL A 134 -2.76 9.17 3.58
C VAL A 134 -2.03 9.36 2.28
N ARG A 135 -2.75 9.16 1.17
CA ARG A 135 -2.32 9.61 -0.15
C ARG A 135 -3.17 10.78 -0.58
N VAL A 136 -2.55 11.91 -0.83
CA VAL A 136 -3.25 13.08 -1.37
C VAL A 136 -3.41 12.90 -2.88
N ILE A 137 -4.64 12.86 -3.35
CA ILE A 137 -4.97 12.74 -4.76
C ILE A 137 -5.01 14.13 -5.40
N ASP A 138 -5.78 15.05 -4.80
CA ASP A 138 -5.87 16.44 -5.24
C ASP A 138 -5.77 17.40 -4.05
N GLY A 139 -5.37 18.64 -4.32
CA GLY A 139 -5.23 19.68 -3.32
C GLY A 139 -3.98 19.54 -2.46
N ILE A 140 -4.02 20.17 -1.30
CA ILE A 140 -2.94 20.19 -0.31
C ILE A 140 -3.54 19.93 1.07
N LEU A 141 -2.95 19.00 1.81
CA LEU A 141 -3.30 18.71 3.18
C LEU A 141 -2.31 19.39 4.12
N ASN A 142 -2.77 20.36 4.90
CA ASN A 142 -1.94 21.17 5.77
C ASN A 142 -2.11 20.81 7.24
N LYS A 143 -1.07 21.03 8.03
CA LYS A 143 -1.18 21.06 9.48
C LYS A 143 -2.15 22.16 9.93
N GLY A 144 -2.98 21.87 10.92
CA GLY A 144 -4.01 22.79 11.43
C GLY A 144 -5.27 22.90 10.56
N MET A 145 -5.39 22.06 9.53
CA MET A 145 -6.57 22.05 8.66
C MET A 145 -7.70 21.23 9.29
N ASP A 146 -8.93 21.76 9.23
CA ASP A 146 -10.13 21.00 9.55
C ASP A 146 -10.55 20.14 8.37
N VAL A 147 -10.66 18.84 8.60
CA VAL A 147 -11.03 17.85 7.59
C VAL A 147 -12.27 17.06 8.03
N ARG A 148 -12.91 16.46 7.05
CA ARG A 148 -14.02 15.54 7.23
C ARG A 148 -13.69 14.21 6.56
N PHE A 149 -13.89 13.13 7.30
CA PHE A 149 -13.84 11.77 6.77
C PHE A 149 -15.22 11.46 6.17
N HIS A 150 -15.24 11.04 4.92
CA HIS A 150 -16.47 11.00 4.13
C HIS A 150 -17.40 9.87 4.58
N GLN A 151 -16.88 8.64 4.78
CA GLN A 151 -17.69 7.47 5.14
C GLN A 151 -18.18 7.54 6.59
N THR A 152 -17.29 7.88 7.52
CA THR A 152 -17.61 7.98 8.93
C THR A 152 -18.34 9.30 9.28
N ASN A 153 -18.28 10.27 8.35
CA ASN A 153 -18.80 11.64 8.53
C ASN A 153 -18.28 12.35 9.79
N THR A 154 -17.10 11.96 10.25
CA THR A 154 -16.43 12.53 11.42
C THR A 154 -15.56 13.73 11.00
N LYS A 155 -15.43 14.69 11.92
CA LYS A 155 -14.65 15.92 11.71
C LYS A 155 -13.42 15.88 12.61
N HIS A 156 -12.28 16.21 12.05
CA HIS A 156 -11.03 16.18 12.76
C HIS A 156 -10.15 17.36 12.41
N LEU A 157 -9.41 17.87 13.39
CA LEU A 157 -8.34 18.84 13.20
C LEU A 157 -7.02 18.09 12.99
N ILE A 158 -6.31 18.40 11.93
CA ILE A 158 -4.99 17.81 11.63
C ILE A 158 -3.94 18.44 12.55
N GLU A 159 -3.42 17.66 13.48
CA GLU A 159 -2.40 18.13 14.43
C GLU A 159 -0.99 18.06 13.88
N ARG A 160 -0.68 16.96 13.19
CA ARG A 160 0.64 16.72 12.60
C ARG A 160 0.50 16.18 11.18
N VAL A 161 1.48 16.56 10.36
CA VAL A 161 1.64 16.12 8.98
C VAL A 161 3.09 15.75 8.79
N GLY A 162 3.38 14.72 8.00
CA GLY A 162 4.75 14.33 7.69
C GLY A 162 4.85 13.21 6.67
N CYS A 163 6.07 12.76 6.43
CA CYS A 163 6.37 11.64 5.54
C CYS A 163 7.34 10.67 6.20
N PHE A 164 7.55 9.52 5.56
CA PHE A 164 8.53 8.52 5.99
C PHE A 164 9.77 8.56 5.09
N THR A 165 10.99 8.71 5.70
CA THR A 165 12.28 8.76 4.96
C THR A 165 13.44 8.08 5.71
N PRO A 166 13.49 6.81 6.02
CA PRO A 166 12.43 5.85 6.38
C PRO A 166 11.77 6.17 7.71
N LYS A 167 12.37 7.04 8.55
CA LYS A 167 11.77 7.49 9.82
C LYS A 167 10.72 8.57 9.55
N MET A 168 9.82 8.75 10.50
CA MET A 168 8.85 9.83 10.48
C MET A 168 9.55 11.19 10.49
N VAL A 169 9.28 12.00 9.48
CA VAL A 169 9.76 13.38 9.37
C VAL A 169 8.56 14.31 9.27
N ALA A 170 8.47 15.26 10.20
CA ALA A 170 7.39 16.25 10.18
C ALA A 170 7.53 17.17 8.96
N LYS A 171 6.40 17.50 8.34
CA LYS A 171 6.24 18.50 7.28
C LYS A 171 5.12 19.46 7.65
N ASP A 172 5.02 20.58 6.96
CA ASP A 172 3.91 21.52 7.12
C ASP A 172 2.70 21.11 6.27
N CYS A 173 2.95 20.43 5.16
CA CYS A 173 1.92 19.98 4.24
C CYS A 173 2.30 18.67 3.51
N ILE A 174 1.29 18.00 2.94
CA ILE A 174 1.40 16.94 1.93
C ILE A 174 0.63 17.42 0.70
N LYS A 175 1.27 17.36 -0.47
CA LYS A 175 0.73 17.86 -1.74
C LYS A 175 0.10 16.74 -2.55
N ALA A 176 -0.68 17.12 -3.58
CA ALA A 176 -1.24 16.18 -4.55
C ALA A 176 -0.15 15.23 -5.10
N GLY A 177 -0.45 13.93 -5.11
CA GLY A 177 0.47 12.86 -5.51
C GLY A 177 1.40 12.34 -4.40
N GLU A 178 1.56 13.06 -3.29
CA GLU A 178 2.42 12.61 -2.19
C GLU A 178 1.68 11.63 -1.25
N LEU A 179 2.48 10.71 -0.68
CA LEU A 179 2.09 9.83 0.41
C LEU A 179 2.72 10.35 1.72
N GLY A 180 1.94 10.41 2.78
CA GLY A 180 2.43 10.87 4.07
C GLY A 180 1.56 10.37 5.22
N PHE A 181 1.89 10.81 6.42
CA PHE A 181 1.09 10.50 7.61
C PHE A 181 0.49 11.75 8.22
N ILE A 182 -0.64 11.57 8.87
CA ILE A 182 -1.31 12.59 9.68
C ILE A 182 -1.64 12.05 11.07
N THR A 183 -1.76 12.94 12.04
CA THR A 183 -2.43 12.66 13.32
C THR A 183 -3.54 13.70 13.55
N ALA A 184 -4.65 13.27 14.15
CA ALA A 184 -5.85 14.09 14.25
C ALA A 184 -6.59 13.89 15.60
N ALA A 185 -5.87 13.67 16.71
CA ALA A 185 -6.42 13.43 18.04
C ALA A 185 -7.48 12.30 18.10
N ILE A 186 -7.38 11.34 17.21
CA ILE A 186 -8.27 10.17 17.19
C ILE A 186 -7.76 9.17 18.22
N LYS A 187 -8.66 8.70 19.08
CA LYS A 187 -8.28 7.81 20.19
C LYS A 187 -8.35 6.33 19.84
N GLU A 188 -9.17 5.97 18.86
CA GLU A 188 -9.45 4.58 18.50
C GLU A 188 -9.30 4.38 17.00
N VAL A 189 -8.54 3.36 16.59
CA VAL A 189 -8.37 3.00 15.17
C VAL A 189 -9.72 2.68 14.50
N ALA A 190 -10.68 2.16 15.26
CA ALA A 190 -12.03 1.87 14.76
C ALA A 190 -12.77 3.10 14.19
N GLN A 191 -12.35 4.32 14.56
CA GLN A 191 -12.89 5.56 13.98
C GLN A 191 -12.29 5.91 12.62
N THR A 192 -11.27 5.18 12.17
CA THR A 192 -10.60 5.36 10.89
C THR A 192 -10.90 4.17 9.99
N GLN A 193 -11.71 4.38 8.96
CA GLN A 193 -12.01 3.32 8.01
C GLN A 193 -11.03 3.39 6.83
N VAL A 194 -10.28 2.31 6.63
CA VAL A 194 -9.32 2.22 5.52
C VAL A 194 -10.08 2.30 4.18
N GLY A 195 -9.57 3.12 3.27
CA GLY A 195 -10.23 3.45 2.00
C GLY A 195 -11.20 4.62 2.10
N ASP A 196 -11.36 5.24 3.29
CA ASP A 196 -12.17 6.45 3.42
C ASP A 196 -11.53 7.64 2.68
N THR A 197 -12.36 8.57 2.28
CA THR A 197 -11.94 9.80 1.61
C THR A 197 -11.92 10.95 2.59
N ILE A 198 -10.78 11.62 2.66
CA ILE A 198 -10.56 12.81 3.48
C ILE A 198 -10.72 14.04 2.61
N VAL A 199 -11.60 14.94 3.01
CA VAL A 199 -11.89 16.20 2.31
C VAL A 199 -11.80 17.37 3.28
N SER A 200 -11.68 18.59 2.77
CA SER A 200 -11.78 19.80 3.59
C SER A 200 -13.17 19.86 4.26
N LEU A 201 -13.23 20.33 5.50
CA LEU A 201 -14.49 20.41 6.26
C LEU A 201 -15.61 21.17 5.52
N ASN A 202 -15.25 22.21 4.77
CA ASN A 202 -16.19 23.08 4.06
C ASN A 202 -16.55 22.54 2.66
N ASP A 203 -15.89 21.49 2.21
CA ASP A 203 -16.16 20.92 0.89
C ASP A 203 -17.33 19.91 0.98
N LYS A 204 -18.41 20.25 0.27
CA LYS A 204 -19.60 19.42 0.13
C LYS A 204 -19.76 18.84 -1.29
N LYS A 205 -18.87 19.22 -2.22
CA LYS A 205 -19.00 18.88 -3.64
C LYS A 205 -18.09 17.73 -4.08
N THR A 206 -16.96 17.56 -3.39
CA THR A 206 -16.01 16.50 -3.74
C THR A 206 -16.65 15.13 -3.55
N GLN A 207 -16.66 14.36 -4.63
CA GLN A 207 -17.16 13.00 -4.61
C GLN A 207 -16.14 12.07 -3.92
N PRO A 208 -16.58 11.10 -3.11
CA PRO A 208 -15.70 10.17 -2.47
C PRO A 208 -14.97 9.30 -3.50
N LEU A 209 -13.80 8.87 -3.15
CA LEU A 209 -13.07 7.82 -3.87
C LEU A 209 -13.85 6.49 -3.72
N PRO A 210 -13.70 5.55 -4.67
CA PRO A 210 -14.41 4.27 -4.60
C PRO A 210 -14.09 3.46 -3.34
N GLY A 211 -12.99 3.80 -2.66
CA GLY A 211 -12.55 3.12 -1.44
C GLY A 211 -12.15 1.66 -1.67
N PHE A 212 -11.88 0.95 -0.60
CA PHE A 212 -11.64 -0.48 -0.68
C PHE A 212 -12.94 -1.25 -0.40
N LYS A 213 -13.17 -2.31 -1.17
CA LYS A 213 -14.28 -3.23 -0.86
C LYS A 213 -13.99 -3.87 0.50
N PRO A 214 -14.97 -3.91 1.43
CA PRO A 214 -14.79 -4.59 2.70
C PRO A 214 -14.35 -6.04 2.47
N SER A 215 -13.35 -6.48 3.23
CA SER A 215 -12.94 -7.88 3.22
C SER A 215 -14.10 -8.72 3.73
N GLN A 216 -14.53 -9.69 2.93
CA GLN A 216 -15.54 -10.64 3.40
C GLN A 216 -14.83 -11.79 4.14
N PRO A 217 -15.21 -12.07 5.40
CA PRO A 217 -14.63 -13.20 6.11
C PRO A 217 -14.99 -14.50 5.39
N VAL A 218 -13.96 -15.23 4.97
CA VAL A 218 -14.10 -16.52 4.25
C VAL A 218 -13.85 -17.73 5.16
N VAL A 219 -13.27 -17.49 6.34
CA VAL A 219 -12.98 -18.51 7.34
C VAL A 219 -13.47 -18.05 8.70
N PHE A 220 -14.22 -18.91 9.36
CA PHE A 220 -14.66 -18.71 10.74
C PHE A 220 -14.01 -19.79 11.60
N CYS A 221 -13.42 -19.39 12.73
CA CYS A 221 -12.86 -20.32 13.68
C CYS A 221 -13.32 -19.98 15.10
N GLY A 222 -13.49 -21.00 15.93
CA GLY A 222 -13.70 -20.84 17.36
C GLY A 222 -12.35 -20.92 18.08
N LEU A 223 -12.04 -19.92 18.88
CA LEU A 223 -10.87 -19.93 19.74
C LEU A 223 -11.31 -20.22 21.18
N PHE A 224 -10.67 -21.22 21.80
CA PHE A 224 -10.96 -21.63 23.15
C PHE A 224 -9.65 -21.61 23.95
N PRO A 225 -9.65 -21.05 25.17
CA PRO A 225 -8.48 -21.15 26.03
C PRO A 225 -8.28 -22.61 26.49
N THR A 226 -7.04 -22.99 26.72
CA THR A 226 -6.70 -24.31 27.25
C THR A 226 -7.19 -24.51 28.69
N ASN A 227 -7.32 -23.40 29.44
CA ASN A 227 -7.86 -23.37 30.78
C ASN A 227 -9.13 -22.49 30.79
N ALA A 228 -10.24 -23.01 31.30
CA ALA A 228 -11.51 -22.28 31.35
C ALA A 228 -11.43 -20.95 32.16
N ALA A 229 -10.51 -20.86 33.12
CA ALA A 229 -10.27 -19.63 33.88
C ALA A 229 -9.75 -18.46 33.02
N ASP A 230 -9.10 -18.76 31.89
CA ASP A 230 -8.50 -17.74 31.01
C ASP A 230 -9.47 -17.20 29.94
N PHE A 231 -10.73 -17.65 29.97
CA PHE A 231 -11.74 -17.20 28.99
C PHE A 231 -11.93 -15.68 28.97
N LYS A 232 -11.92 -15.06 30.15
CA LYS A 232 -12.07 -13.61 30.25
C LYS A 232 -10.90 -12.86 29.64
N VAL A 233 -9.68 -13.33 29.89
CA VAL A 233 -8.44 -12.77 29.33
C VAL A 233 -8.41 -12.94 27.81
N LEU A 234 -8.80 -14.10 27.30
CA LEU A 234 -8.92 -14.37 25.87
C LEU A 234 -9.93 -13.45 25.21
N LYS A 235 -11.09 -13.27 25.83
CA LYS A 235 -12.14 -12.38 25.31
C LYS A 235 -11.68 -10.91 25.26
N GLU A 236 -10.98 -10.44 26.28
CA GLU A 236 -10.42 -9.07 26.32
C GLU A 236 -9.28 -8.88 25.32
N ALA A 237 -8.52 -9.94 25.00
CA ALA A 237 -7.45 -9.89 23.99
C ALA A 237 -7.96 -9.92 22.54
N LEU A 238 -9.18 -10.39 22.31
CA LEU A 238 -9.81 -10.51 20.99
C LEU A 238 -10.78 -9.37 20.65
N GLY A 239 -11.16 -8.57 21.62
CA GLY A 239 -12.10 -7.45 21.48
C GLY A 239 -11.42 -6.14 21.42
#